data_2d380c0fe91aba0e68b8c906cf04b2e7
#
_entry.id   2d380c0fe91aba0e68b8c906cf04b2e7
#
_cell.length_a   1.000
_cell.length_b   1.000
_cell.length_c   1.000
_cell.angle_alpha   90.00
_cell.angle_beta   90.00
_cell.angle_gamma   90.00
#
_symmetry.space_group_name_H-M   'P 1'
#
loop_
_entity.id
_entity.type
_entity.pdbx_description
1 polymer ?
#
loop_
_entity_poly.entity_id
_entity_poly.type
_entity_poly.pdbx_seq_one_letter_code
_entity_poly.pdbx_strand_id
1 'polypeptide(L)'
;VDDNVYVSDGLLFLENKKETIQGTDPVGQFDYTTGWINSLQKINFNGTQKGVYIEIRAQFPKGDKVWPAIWLIDDSPNRGWPPEIDIWEYFGRFFNTNRTDEMFMRYIYGLWNDKKDHSVPIENFQQTYSAFNQFYNYGFLWTKDRMSWYIDDQLVHTKTNGVEVPSSDWPDKPMCLVINNGLMRVIGDGNTTFPNA
;
A
#
# COMPACT_ATOMS: atom_id res chain seq x y z
N VAL A 1 3.39 15.33 -7.48
CA VAL A 1 3.02 16.58 -8.16
C VAL A 1 1.58 16.87 -7.80
N ASP A 2 1.24 18.12 -7.45
CA ASP A 2 -0.08 18.46 -6.90
C ASP A 2 -1.21 18.16 -7.90
N ASP A 3 -0.93 18.27 -9.19
CA ASP A 3 -1.89 18.00 -10.27
C ASP A 3 -2.28 16.52 -10.43
N ASN A 4 -1.60 15.62 -9.74
CA ASN A 4 -1.93 14.19 -9.72
C ASN A 4 -2.94 13.81 -8.64
N VAL A 5 -3.33 14.77 -7.80
CA VAL A 5 -4.24 14.57 -6.68
C VAL A 5 -5.33 15.62 -6.73
N TYR A 6 -6.56 15.20 -6.94
CA TYR A 6 -7.70 16.12 -7.02
C TYR A 6 -9.00 15.45 -6.56
N VAL A 7 -9.99 16.28 -6.26
CA VAL A 7 -11.34 15.82 -5.91
C VAL A 7 -12.30 16.28 -7.01
N SER A 8 -13.09 15.34 -7.53
CA SER A 8 -14.18 15.61 -8.47
C SER A 8 -15.36 14.70 -8.15
N ASP A 9 -16.57 15.26 -8.21
CA ASP A 9 -17.83 14.52 -8.00
C ASP A 9 -17.86 13.71 -6.68
N GLY A 10 -17.23 14.24 -5.63
CA GLY A 10 -17.16 13.59 -4.32
C GLY A 10 -16.15 12.44 -4.23
N LEU A 11 -15.35 12.23 -5.25
CA LEU A 11 -14.29 11.22 -5.29
C LEU A 11 -12.91 11.88 -5.24
N LEU A 12 -11.99 11.25 -4.51
CA LEU A 12 -10.57 11.56 -4.55
C LEU A 12 -9.91 10.75 -5.67
N PHE A 13 -9.16 11.43 -6.53
CA PHE A 13 -8.38 10.83 -7.59
C PHE A 13 -6.88 10.93 -7.29
N LEU A 14 -6.19 9.80 -7.44
CA LEU A 14 -4.73 9.71 -7.44
C LEU A 14 -4.32 9.23 -8.83
N GLU A 15 -3.87 10.14 -9.67
CA GLU A 15 -3.64 9.89 -11.09
C GLU A 15 -2.16 9.65 -11.39
N ASN A 16 -1.90 8.72 -12.32
CA ASN A 16 -0.59 8.56 -12.95
C ASN A 16 -0.59 9.26 -14.31
N LYS A 17 0.40 10.11 -14.55
CA LYS A 17 0.54 10.86 -15.81
C LYS A 17 1.84 10.52 -16.49
N LYS A 18 1.78 10.41 -17.82
CA LYS A 18 2.99 10.35 -18.66
C LYS A 18 3.39 11.78 -18.99
N GLU A 19 4.36 12.28 -18.28
CA GLU A 19 4.89 13.63 -18.45
C GLU A 19 6.34 13.70 -17.96
N THR A 20 7.17 14.47 -18.63
CA THR A 20 8.57 14.62 -18.26
C THR A 20 8.73 15.76 -17.25
N ILE A 21 9.29 15.44 -16.09
CA ILE A 21 9.61 16.41 -15.05
C ILE A 21 11.06 16.31 -14.60
N GLN A 22 11.58 17.39 -14.00
CA GLN A 22 12.83 17.38 -13.25
C GLN A 22 12.52 17.23 -11.77
N GLY A 23 12.90 16.07 -11.20
CA GLY A 23 12.77 15.82 -9.77
C GLY A 23 13.91 16.45 -8.98
N THR A 24 13.61 16.87 -7.77
CA THR A 24 14.59 17.43 -6.82
C THR A 24 14.96 16.46 -5.70
N ASP A 25 14.11 15.48 -5.43
CA ASP A 25 14.34 14.41 -4.46
C ASP A 25 13.59 13.13 -4.88
N PRO A 26 14.27 12.15 -5.46
CA PRO A 26 15.66 12.21 -5.92
C PRO A 26 15.85 13.15 -7.11
N VAL A 27 17.05 13.70 -7.24
CA VAL A 27 17.41 14.54 -8.40
C VAL A 27 17.45 13.70 -9.67
N GLY A 28 16.77 14.15 -10.73
CA GLY A 28 16.79 13.47 -12.02
C GLY A 28 15.59 13.81 -12.88
N GLN A 29 15.66 13.35 -14.15
CA GLN A 29 14.53 13.42 -15.06
C GLN A 29 13.64 12.19 -14.88
N PHE A 30 12.34 12.42 -14.83
CA PHE A 30 11.33 11.38 -14.73
C PHE A 30 10.30 11.57 -15.83
N ASP A 31 9.85 10.48 -16.44
CA ASP A 31 8.90 10.49 -17.55
C ASP A 31 7.47 10.21 -17.11
N TYR A 32 7.26 10.07 -15.79
CA TYR A 32 5.95 9.84 -15.19
C TYR A 32 5.86 10.52 -13.85
N THR A 33 4.66 10.96 -13.52
CA THR A 33 4.29 11.43 -12.19
C THR A 33 3.16 10.57 -11.63
N THR A 34 3.06 10.51 -10.30
CA THR A 34 2.09 9.67 -9.59
C THR A 34 1.38 10.44 -8.48
N GLY A 35 0.14 10.07 -8.17
CA GLY A 35 -0.61 10.62 -7.05
C GLY A 35 -0.21 9.97 -5.72
N TRP A 36 -0.02 10.82 -4.69
CA TRP A 36 0.36 10.41 -3.34
C TRP A 36 -0.24 11.34 -2.30
N ILE A 37 -0.86 10.77 -1.28
CA ILE A 37 -1.30 11.50 -0.08
C ILE A 37 -0.87 10.76 1.18
N ASN A 38 -0.68 11.48 2.27
CA ASN A 38 -0.39 10.90 3.57
C ASN A 38 -0.92 11.75 4.73
N SER A 39 -1.06 11.12 5.89
CA SER A 39 -1.46 11.77 7.13
C SER A 39 -0.30 12.15 8.06
N LEU A 40 0.94 12.11 7.55
CA LEU A 40 2.17 12.28 8.31
C LEU A 40 2.13 13.49 9.22
N GLN A 41 2.42 13.28 10.52
CA GLN A 41 2.45 14.28 11.58
C GLN A 41 1.16 15.12 11.74
N LYS A 42 0.06 14.67 11.11
CA LYS A 42 -1.27 15.29 11.21
C LYS A 42 -2.26 14.40 11.92
N ILE A 43 -2.37 13.16 11.45
CA ILE A 43 -3.22 12.13 12.03
C ILE A 43 -2.42 10.85 12.08
N ASN A 44 -2.27 10.27 13.25
CA ASN A 44 -1.63 8.98 13.43
C ASN A 44 -2.55 7.96 14.10
N PHE A 45 -2.18 6.72 13.93
CA PHE A 45 -2.89 5.55 14.41
C PHE A 45 -1.98 4.72 15.28
N ASN A 46 -2.45 4.29 16.46
CA ASN A 46 -1.76 3.32 17.29
C ASN A 46 -2.76 2.29 17.81
N GLY A 47 -2.89 1.20 17.07
CA GLY A 47 -3.85 0.15 17.37
C GLY A 47 -3.53 -0.60 18.66
N THR A 48 -2.26 -0.73 19.01
CA THR A 48 -1.84 -1.40 20.25
C THR A 48 -2.33 -0.66 21.50
N GLN A 49 -2.38 0.67 21.45
CA GLN A 49 -2.84 1.47 22.60
C GLN A 49 -4.36 1.60 22.70
N LYS A 50 -5.05 1.79 21.57
CA LYS A 50 -6.48 2.19 21.60
C LYS A 50 -7.39 1.27 20.80
N GLY A 51 -6.82 0.37 19.99
CA GLY A 51 -7.56 -0.27 18.92
C GLY A 51 -7.93 0.73 17.80
N VAL A 52 -7.68 0.36 16.58
CA VAL A 52 -7.94 1.20 15.40
C VAL A 52 -8.65 0.35 14.36
N TYR A 53 -9.72 0.88 13.78
CA TYR A 53 -10.30 0.38 12.55
C TYR A 53 -10.22 1.46 11.48
N ILE A 54 -9.63 1.11 10.34
CA ILE A 54 -9.51 1.97 9.16
C ILE A 54 -10.30 1.31 8.05
N GLU A 55 -11.16 2.06 7.41
CA GLU A 55 -11.87 1.59 6.23
C GLU A 55 -11.78 2.63 5.13
N ILE A 56 -11.47 2.18 3.92
CA ILE A 56 -11.34 3.01 2.74
C ILE A 56 -12.10 2.36 1.60
N ARG A 57 -13.05 3.10 1.04
CA ARG A 57 -13.76 2.70 -0.16
C ARG A 57 -12.98 3.16 -1.38
N ALA A 58 -12.44 2.22 -2.13
CA ALA A 58 -11.59 2.52 -3.27
C ALA A 58 -11.85 1.61 -4.47
N GLN A 59 -11.55 2.14 -5.66
CA GLN A 59 -11.41 1.40 -6.90
C GLN A 59 -9.98 1.57 -7.39
N PHE A 60 -9.33 0.47 -7.74
CA PHE A 60 -7.92 0.49 -8.12
C PHE A 60 -7.73 0.48 -9.64
N PRO A 61 -6.64 1.08 -10.14
CA PRO A 61 -6.32 1.06 -11.55
C PRO A 61 -5.88 -0.34 -11.97
N LYS A 62 -6.22 -0.71 -13.20
CA LYS A 62 -5.64 -1.87 -13.88
C LYS A 62 -4.53 -1.41 -14.81
N GLY A 63 -3.47 -2.17 -14.88
CA GLY A 63 -2.40 -1.90 -15.85
C GLY A 63 -1.11 -2.62 -15.49
N ASP A 64 -0.25 -2.76 -16.50
CA ASP A 64 1.09 -3.28 -16.28
C ASP A 64 1.89 -2.24 -15.48
N LYS A 65 2.66 -2.70 -14.51
CA LYS A 65 3.55 -1.88 -13.68
C LYS A 65 2.85 -0.86 -12.74
N VAL A 66 1.53 -0.83 -12.66
CA VAL A 66 0.85 -0.01 -11.64
C VAL A 66 1.07 -0.64 -10.26
N TRP A 67 1.25 0.24 -9.28
CA TRP A 67 1.53 -0.17 -7.90
C TRP A 67 0.78 0.73 -6.91
N PRO A 68 -0.53 0.70 -6.92
CA PRO A 68 -1.32 1.39 -5.90
C PRO A 68 -1.27 0.67 -4.57
N ALA A 69 -1.29 1.44 -3.49
CA ALA A 69 -1.30 0.90 -2.13
C ALA A 69 -2.06 1.81 -1.15
N ILE A 70 -2.59 1.17 -0.10
CA ILE A 70 -3.13 1.78 1.11
C ILE A 70 -2.36 1.15 2.26
N TRP A 71 -1.55 1.92 2.97
CA TRP A 71 -0.59 1.39 3.91
C TRP A 71 -0.27 2.31 5.08
N LEU A 72 0.34 1.76 6.11
CA LEU A 72 0.78 2.47 7.31
C LEU A 72 2.29 2.36 7.47
N ILE A 73 2.92 3.46 7.85
CA ILE A 73 4.35 3.54 8.14
C ILE A 73 4.58 4.38 9.40
N ASP A 74 5.73 4.21 10.05
CA ASP A 74 6.14 4.97 11.24
C ASP A 74 5.94 6.49 11.05
N ASP A 75 5.19 7.12 11.97
CA ASP A 75 4.91 8.56 11.98
C ASP A 75 5.99 9.38 12.70
N SER A 76 7.11 8.78 13.07
CA SER A 76 8.21 9.51 13.71
C SER A 76 8.92 10.46 12.72
N PRO A 77 9.53 11.55 13.21
CA PRO A 77 10.28 12.48 12.36
C PRO A 77 11.42 11.82 11.56
N ASN A 78 12.03 10.78 12.12
CA ASN A 78 13.15 10.05 11.50
C ASN A 78 12.72 8.81 10.72
N ARG A 79 11.44 8.54 10.60
CA ARG A 79 10.80 7.42 9.89
C ARG A 79 11.67 6.17 9.79
N GLY A 80 11.62 5.35 10.82
CA GLY A 80 12.22 4.02 10.75
C GLY A 80 11.44 3.13 9.77
N TRP A 81 12.14 2.35 8.98
CA TRP A 81 11.54 1.26 8.22
C TRP A 81 12.35 -0.01 8.46
N PRO A 82 11.75 -1.14 8.79
CA PRO A 82 10.37 -1.36 9.19
C PRO A 82 9.99 -0.60 10.49
N PRO A 83 8.72 -0.59 10.93
CA PRO A 83 7.58 -1.40 10.46
C PRO A 83 6.80 -0.77 9.32
N GLU A 84 6.09 -1.63 8.55
CA GLU A 84 5.13 -1.26 7.52
C GLU A 84 3.93 -2.21 7.56
N ILE A 85 2.72 -1.68 7.43
CA ILE A 85 1.51 -2.48 7.33
C ILE A 85 0.79 -2.09 6.06
N ASP A 86 0.74 -2.99 5.09
CA ASP A 86 -0.06 -2.79 3.91
C ASP A 86 -1.47 -3.30 4.18
N ILE A 87 -2.42 -2.35 4.25
CA ILE A 87 -3.83 -2.68 4.34
C ILE A 87 -4.22 -3.35 3.03
N TRP A 88 -3.69 -2.83 1.94
CA TRP A 88 -3.86 -3.38 0.62
C TRP A 88 -2.76 -2.86 -0.32
N GLU A 89 -2.22 -3.74 -1.13
CA GLU A 89 -1.20 -3.45 -2.13
C GLU A 89 -1.47 -4.28 -3.38
N TYR A 90 -1.38 -3.65 -4.55
CA TYR A 90 -1.55 -4.33 -5.82
C TYR A 90 -0.30 -4.20 -6.68
N PHE A 91 0.10 -5.31 -7.26
CA PHE A 91 1.19 -5.38 -8.22
C PHE A 91 0.65 -5.73 -9.59
N GLY A 92 0.65 -4.78 -10.51
CA GLY A 92 0.37 -5.03 -11.91
C GLY A 92 1.38 -6.01 -12.51
N ARG A 93 1.02 -6.67 -13.58
CA ARG A 93 1.62 -7.84 -14.26
C ARG A 93 3.13 -7.78 -14.56
N PHE A 94 3.91 -7.16 -13.78
CA PHE A 94 5.23 -6.73 -14.18
C PHE A 94 6.38 -7.51 -13.52
N PHE A 95 6.21 -8.03 -12.32
CA PHE A 95 7.31 -8.64 -11.58
C PHE A 95 7.79 -9.96 -12.13
N ASN A 96 6.90 -10.68 -12.79
CA ASN A 96 7.21 -11.99 -13.35
C ASN A 96 6.28 -12.26 -14.52
N THR A 97 6.82 -12.70 -15.63
CA THR A 97 6.06 -13.04 -16.83
C THR A 97 5.01 -14.13 -16.60
N ASN A 98 5.12 -14.88 -15.51
CA ASN A 98 4.21 -15.97 -15.14
C ASN A 98 3.21 -15.57 -14.04
N ARG A 99 3.31 -14.37 -13.48
CA ARG A 99 2.37 -13.89 -12.46
C ARG A 99 1.23 -13.14 -13.11
N THR A 100 0.03 -13.53 -12.72
CA THR A 100 -1.17 -12.72 -12.92
C THR A 100 -1.18 -11.57 -11.92
N ASP A 101 -2.00 -10.57 -12.16
CA ASP A 101 -2.23 -9.43 -11.28
C ASP A 101 -2.41 -9.90 -9.82
N GLU A 102 -1.58 -9.41 -8.91
CA GLU A 102 -1.54 -9.88 -7.53
C GLU A 102 -1.90 -8.77 -6.55
N MET A 103 -2.76 -9.11 -5.60
CA MET A 103 -3.11 -8.26 -4.46
C MET A 103 -2.53 -8.86 -3.19
N PHE A 104 -1.96 -8.01 -2.34
CA PHE A 104 -1.33 -8.43 -1.10
C PHE A 104 -1.82 -7.62 0.09
N MET A 105 -1.86 -8.31 1.22
CA MET A 105 -1.86 -7.73 2.56
C MET A 105 -0.54 -8.10 3.21
N ARG A 106 0.15 -7.13 3.82
CA ARG A 106 1.51 -7.36 4.32
C ARG A 106 1.69 -6.76 5.70
N TYR A 107 2.58 -7.37 6.46
CA TYR A 107 3.22 -6.75 7.60
C TYR A 107 4.72 -7.00 7.52
N ILE A 108 5.50 -5.94 7.41
CA ILE A 108 6.96 -5.96 7.36
C ILE A 108 7.47 -5.47 8.71
N TYR A 109 8.30 -6.27 9.36
CA TYR A 109 8.84 -5.99 10.68
C TYR A 109 10.27 -6.49 10.86
N GLY A 110 10.87 -6.25 12.03
CA GLY A 110 12.25 -6.60 12.34
C GLY A 110 13.23 -5.47 12.05
N LEU A 111 14.49 -5.78 11.78
CA LEU A 111 15.54 -4.81 11.47
C LEU A 111 15.70 -4.63 9.97
N TRP A 112 16.19 -3.47 9.55
CA TRP A 112 16.43 -3.14 8.14
C TRP A 112 17.15 -4.22 7.35
N ASN A 113 18.18 -4.81 7.93
CA ASN A 113 19.01 -5.86 7.32
C ASN A 113 18.56 -7.29 7.62
N ASP A 114 17.54 -7.48 8.44
CA ASP A 114 16.92 -8.76 8.80
C ASP A 114 15.40 -8.59 8.92
N LYS A 115 14.82 -7.94 7.92
CA LYS A 115 13.38 -7.72 7.87
C LYS A 115 12.64 -9.03 7.57
N LYS A 116 11.51 -9.19 8.21
CA LYS A 116 10.57 -10.28 7.95
C LYS A 116 9.36 -9.72 7.24
N ASP A 117 9.01 -10.35 6.14
CA ASP A 117 7.87 -9.99 5.30
C ASP A 117 6.84 -11.11 5.37
N HIS A 118 5.67 -10.80 5.89
CA HIS A 118 4.52 -11.69 5.93
C HIS A 118 3.48 -11.21 4.93
N SER A 119 3.76 -11.39 3.66
CA SER A 119 2.79 -11.16 2.58
C SER A 119 1.79 -12.30 2.50
N VAL A 120 0.53 -11.96 2.34
CA VAL A 120 -0.53 -12.92 2.06
C VAL A 120 -1.21 -12.52 0.75
N PRO A 121 -1.02 -13.30 -0.32
CA PRO A 121 -1.73 -13.07 -1.56
C PRO A 121 -3.23 -13.32 -1.36
N ILE A 122 -4.06 -12.48 -1.96
CA ILE A 122 -5.52 -12.62 -1.91
C ILE A 122 -5.99 -13.50 -3.08
N GLU A 123 -5.42 -14.67 -3.23
CA GLU A 123 -5.69 -15.57 -4.37
C GLU A 123 -7.17 -15.93 -4.50
N ASN A 124 -7.83 -16.19 -3.38
CA ASN A 124 -9.24 -16.59 -3.38
C ASN A 124 -10.19 -15.43 -3.71
N PHE A 125 -9.76 -14.19 -3.52
CA PHE A 125 -10.56 -13.00 -3.83
C PHE A 125 -10.35 -12.50 -5.25
N GLN A 126 -9.21 -12.75 -5.87
CA GLN A 126 -8.96 -12.37 -7.26
C GLN A 126 -9.93 -13.03 -8.25
N GLN A 127 -10.41 -14.22 -7.94
CA GLN A 127 -11.41 -14.92 -8.78
C GLN A 127 -12.82 -14.35 -8.63
N THR A 128 -13.10 -13.67 -7.52
CA THR A 128 -14.44 -13.20 -7.16
C THR A 128 -14.56 -11.68 -7.26
N TYR A 129 -13.49 -10.95 -7.04
CA TYR A 129 -13.48 -9.49 -7.02
C TYR A 129 -12.71 -8.92 -8.20
N SER A 130 -13.40 -8.15 -9.03
CA SER A 130 -12.75 -7.30 -10.02
C SER A 130 -12.41 -5.96 -9.37
N ALA A 131 -11.29 -5.90 -8.65
CA ALA A 131 -10.82 -4.68 -7.96
C ALA A 131 -10.70 -3.46 -8.89
N PHE A 132 -10.70 -3.69 -10.19
CA PHE A 132 -10.53 -2.68 -11.22
C PHE A 132 -11.85 -2.15 -11.80
N ASN A 133 -12.96 -2.86 -11.60
CA ASN A 133 -14.21 -2.55 -12.25
C ASN A 133 -15.22 -1.86 -11.32
N GLN A 134 -14.98 -1.88 -10.02
CA GLN A 134 -15.90 -1.30 -9.05
C GLN A 134 -15.19 -0.92 -7.75
N PHE A 135 -15.88 -0.17 -6.91
CA PHE A 135 -15.42 0.16 -5.58
C PHE A 135 -15.68 -0.97 -4.60
N TYR A 136 -14.69 -1.23 -3.76
CA TYR A 136 -14.79 -2.09 -2.58
C TYR A 136 -14.41 -1.33 -1.32
N ASN A 137 -14.88 -1.77 -0.16
CA ASN A 137 -14.47 -1.29 1.14
C ASN A 137 -13.30 -2.15 1.62
N TYR A 138 -12.14 -1.53 1.80
CA TYR A 138 -10.94 -2.18 2.34
C TYR A 138 -10.81 -1.80 3.80
N GLY A 139 -11.08 -2.76 4.69
CA GLY A 139 -11.07 -2.58 6.14
C GLY A 139 -9.83 -3.17 6.79
N PHE A 140 -9.32 -2.51 7.83
CA PHE A 140 -8.21 -2.98 8.63
C PHE A 140 -8.43 -2.70 10.11
N LEU A 141 -8.46 -3.76 10.92
CA LEU A 141 -8.50 -3.68 12.37
C LEU A 141 -7.10 -3.95 12.93
N TRP A 142 -6.59 -3.04 13.74
CA TRP A 142 -5.35 -3.20 14.48
C TRP A 142 -5.60 -2.99 15.97
N THR A 143 -5.24 -3.99 16.78
CA THR A 143 -5.32 -3.98 18.24
C THR A 143 -4.00 -4.47 18.85
N LYS A 144 -3.90 -4.49 20.16
CA LYS A 144 -2.76 -5.10 20.85
C LYS A 144 -2.63 -6.61 20.63
N ASP A 145 -3.73 -7.27 20.27
CA ASP A 145 -3.81 -8.73 20.20
C ASP A 145 -3.81 -9.25 18.76
N ARG A 146 -4.32 -8.45 17.81
CA ARG A 146 -4.46 -8.90 16.42
C ARG A 146 -4.49 -7.76 15.41
N MET A 147 -4.09 -8.07 14.19
CA MET A 147 -4.37 -7.34 12.96
C MET A 147 -5.30 -8.17 12.09
N SER A 148 -6.36 -7.57 11.56
CA SER A 148 -7.33 -8.27 10.71
C SER A 148 -7.69 -7.42 9.50
N TRP A 149 -7.72 -8.03 8.33
CA TRP A 149 -8.00 -7.41 7.04
C TRP A 149 -9.35 -7.85 6.52
N TYR A 150 -10.10 -6.92 5.95
CA TYR A 150 -11.45 -7.13 5.47
C TYR A 150 -11.62 -6.56 4.07
N ILE A 151 -12.49 -7.17 3.27
CA ILE A 151 -13.02 -6.63 2.01
C ILE A 151 -14.54 -6.74 2.09
N ASP A 152 -15.25 -5.61 1.94
CA ASP A 152 -16.71 -5.53 2.07
C ASP A 152 -17.23 -6.27 3.33
N ASP A 153 -16.65 -5.95 4.50
CA ASP A 153 -16.94 -6.54 5.81
C ASP A 153 -16.59 -8.03 5.96
N GLN A 154 -16.10 -8.68 4.91
CA GLN A 154 -15.68 -10.07 4.99
C GLN A 154 -14.23 -10.16 5.48
N LEU A 155 -14.01 -10.92 6.54
CA LEU A 155 -12.67 -11.21 7.06
C LEU A 155 -11.87 -11.99 6.02
N VAL A 156 -10.74 -11.43 5.58
CA VAL A 156 -9.84 -12.04 4.58
C VAL A 156 -8.65 -12.70 5.26
N HIS A 157 -8.06 -12.01 6.25
CA HIS A 157 -6.85 -12.47 6.91
C HIS A 157 -6.75 -11.93 8.33
N THR A 158 -6.08 -12.68 9.21
CA THR A 158 -5.74 -12.25 10.58
C THR A 158 -4.31 -12.65 10.92
N LYS A 159 -3.61 -11.76 11.61
CA LYS A 159 -2.36 -12.05 12.33
C LYS A 159 -2.56 -11.81 13.81
N THR A 160 -2.10 -12.73 14.63
CA THR A 160 -2.23 -12.72 16.09
C THR A 160 -0.88 -12.45 16.74
N ASN A 161 -0.87 -11.53 17.70
CA ASN A 161 0.31 -11.19 18.46
C ASN A 161 0.81 -12.40 19.27
N GLY A 162 2.09 -12.69 19.18
CA GLY A 162 2.71 -13.84 19.86
C GLY A 162 2.48 -15.19 19.20
N VAL A 163 1.76 -15.24 18.06
CA VAL A 163 1.50 -16.46 17.28
C VAL A 163 2.15 -16.35 15.90
N GLU A 164 1.55 -15.60 14.96
CA GLU A 164 2.14 -15.41 13.63
C GLU A 164 3.21 -14.33 13.62
N VAL A 165 3.13 -13.36 14.53
CA VAL A 165 4.10 -12.30 14.73
C VAL A 165 4.61 -12.33 16.16
N PRO A 166 5.93 -12.44 16.40
CA PRO A 166 6.47 -12.34 17.75
C PRO A 166 6.03 -11.06 18.46
N SER A 167 5.75 -11.14 19.77
CA SER A 167 5.30 -9.95 20.50
C SER A 167 6.32 -8.82 20.55
N SER A 168 7.61 -9.14 20.44
CA SER A 168 8.69 -8.15 20.31
C SER A 168 8.65 -7.35 19.01
N ASP A 169 8.02 -7.90 17.98
CA ASP A 169 7.95 -7.33 16.64
C ASP A 169 6.56 -6.76 16.33
N TRP A 170 5.63 -6.82 17.31
CA TRP A 170 4.29 -6.25 17.16
C TRP A 170 4.35 -4.73 17.08
N PRO A 171 3.63 -4.08 16.13
CA PRO A 171 3.70 -2.64 15.97
C PRO A 171 3.08 -1.94 17.20
N ASP A 172 3.87 -1.14 17.89
CA ASP A 172 3.51 -0.42 19.11
C ASP A 172 3.65 1.11 19.00
N LYS A 173 4.17 1.58 17.87
CA LYS A 173 4.40 3.00 17.61
C LYS A 173 3.24 3.63 16.83
N PRO A 174 3.08 4.97 16.93
CA PRO A 174 2.18 5.68 16.04
C PRO A 174 2.60 5.53 14.58
N MET A 175 1.63 5.26 13.71
CA MET A 175 1.84 5.13 12.27
C MET A 175 0.96 6.12 11.51
N CYS A 176 1.45 6.67 10.41
CA CYS A 176 0.66 7.47 9.50
C CYS A 176 0.10 6.63 8.36
N LEU A 177 -1.06 7.05 7.85
CA LEU A 177 -1.69 6.45 6.67
C LEU A 177 -1.09 7.07 5.41
N VAL A 178 -0.79 6.22 4.44
CA VAL A 178 -0.38 6.58 3.10
C VAL A 178 -1.31 5.94 2.09
N ILE A 179 -1.70 6.69 1.07
CA ILE A 179 -2.45 6.20 -0.08
C ILE A 179 -1.74 6.70 -1.33
N ASN A 180 -1.38 5.80 -2.22
CA ASN A 180 -0.70 6.17 -3.45
C ASN A 180 -1.13 5.31 -4.64
N ASN A 181 -0.93 5.89 -5.82
CA ASN A 181 -1.01 5.17 -7.07
C ASN A 181 0.40 5.14 -7.71
N GLY A 182 1.24 4.26 -7.19
CA GLY A 182 2.63 4.14 -7.63
C GLY A 182 2.78 3.51 -9.01
N LEU A 183 3.97 3.70 -9.58
CA LEU A 183 4.45 2.96 -10.76
C LEU A 183 5.76 2.29 -10.42
N MET A 184 5.90 1.04 -10.85
CA MET A 184 7.10 0.27 -10.61
C MET A 184 8.20 0.58 -11.60
N ARG A 185 9.41 0.76 -11.09
CA ARG A 185 10.62 0.76 -11.88
C ARG A 185 11.17 -0.67 -11.96
N VAL A 186 11.43 -1.16 -13.17
CA VAL A 186 12.17 -2.41 -13.35
C VAL A 186 13.64 -2.16 -13.02
N ILE A 187 14.15 -2.84 -12.01
CA ILE A 187 15.56 -2.85 -11.71
C ILE A 187 16.18 -3.97 -12.55
N GLY A 188 17.02 -3.61 -13.53
CA GLY A 188 17.91 -4.56 -14.21
C GLY A 188 17.52 -5.04 -15.60
N ASP A 189 16.41 -4.62 -16.18
CA ASP A 189 16.06 -4.98 -17.57
C ASP A 189 16.51 -3.95 -18.62
N GLY A 190 17.10 -2.84 -18.19
CA GLY A 190 17.50 -1.74 -19.09
C GLY A 190 16.34 -1.08 -19.85
N ASN A 191 15.13 -1.60 -19.66
CA ASN A 191 13.93 -1.12 -20.32
C ASN A 191 13.15 -0.21 -19.35
N THR A 192 13.33 1.08 -19.50
CA THR A 192 12.61 2.11 -18.74
C THR A 192 11.25 2.46 -19.35
N THR A 193 10.75 1.68 -20.29
CA THR A 193 9.44 1.91 -20.87
C THR A 193 8.35 1.45 -19.88
N PHE A 194 7.75 2.40 -19.22
CA PHE A 194 6.52 2.19 -18.47
C PHE A 194 5.35 1.88 -19.42
N PRO A 195 4.30 1.22 -18.93
CA PRO A 195 3.17 0.88 -19.78
C PRO A 195 2.53 2.14 -20.36
N ASN A 196 2.01 2.00 -21.56
CA ASN A 196 1.01 2.93 -22.01
C ASN A 196 -0.23 2.73 -21.14
N ALA A 197 -0.58 3.76 -20.38
CA ALA A 197 -1.84 3.82 -19.63
C ALA A 197 -3.01 3.86 -20.61
#